data_af82da1306b717da5b5dc9a28a4ee084
#
_entry.id   af82da1306b717da5b5dc9a28a4ee084
#
_cell.length_a   1.000
_cell.length_b   1.000
_cell.length_c   1.000
_cell.angle_alpha   90.00
_cell.angle_beta   90.00
_cell.angle_gamma   90.00
#
_symmetry.space_group_name_H-M   'P 1'
#
loop_
_entity.id
_entity.type
_entity.pdbx_description
1 polymer ?
#
loop_
_entity_poly.entity_id
_entity_poly.type
_entity_poly.pdbx_seq_one_letter_code
_entity_poly.pdbx_strand_id
1 'polypeptide(L)'
;ANKAGGDLFISIHTNAAASASARGVETLIMGESPLEKNANERALYYNNQEELLDMSNEKTAAIVRAYIQNLQFTYGEYSEAMARLVQKHYVKSGRHNRGVKRQPLKVLYATDMPGILTEIGFLSNSEEYAYMNSAKGQAQIARALCDAVKDYVAFVRGALLVDDDAIYEQADADVAEPASAAASDKADKGKIG
;
A
#
# COMPACT_ATOMS: atom_id res chain seq x y z
N ALA A 1 12.82 -8.37 -14.51
CA ALA A 1 13.77 -7.68 -13.64
C ALA A 1 15.06 -8.50 -13.50
N ASN A 2 15.02 -9.72 -12.93
CA ASN A 2 16.21 -10.53 -12.61
C ASN A 2 17.19 -10.72 -13.80
N LYS A 3 16.67 -11.07 -14.98
CA LYS A 3 17.50 -11.23 -16.20
C LYS A 3 18.17 -9.93 -16.68
N ALA A 4 17.63 -8.79 -16.27
CA ALA A 4 18.19 -7.48 -16.61
C ALA A 4 19.25 -7.01 -15.61
N GLY A 5 19.45 -7.75 -14.51
CA GLY A 5 20.39 -7.36 -13.44
C GLY A 5 20.00 -6.03 -12.78
N GLY A 6 18.70 -5.86 -12.49
CA GLY A 6 18.23 -4.64 -11.85
C GLY A 6 18.64 -4.54 -10.38
N ASP A 7 18.92 -3.35 -9.89
CA ASP A 7 19.28 -3.05 -8.50
C ASP A 7 18.08 -2.70 -7.63
N LEU A 8 16.94 -2.39 -8.26
CA LEU A 8 15.68 -2.02 -7.60
C LEU A 8 14.51 -2.36 -8.52
N PHE A 9 13.46 -2.92 -7.93
CA PHE A 9 12.19 -3.20 -8.62
C PHE A 9 11.08 -2.31 -8.08
N ILE A 10 10.40 -1.58 -8.96
CA ILE A 10 9.23 -0.75 -8.61
C ILE A 10 8.05 -1.18 -9.48
N SER A 11 7.02 -1.72 -8.86
CA SER A 11 5.73 -2.00 -9.49
C SER A 11 4.77 -0.83 -9.22
N ILE A 12 4.16 -0.28 -10.27
CA ILE A 12 3.27 0.88 -10.15
C ILE A 12 1.85 0.41 -10.46
N HIS A 13 0.98 0.55 -9.49
CA HIS A 13 -0.40 0.09 -9.52
C HIS A 13 -1.40 1.19 -9.18
N THR A 14 -2.66 0.91 -9.44
CA THR A 14 -3.82 1.70 -9.00
C THR A 14 -4.76 0.82 -8.21
N ASN A 15 -5.12 1.27 -7.02
CA ASN A 15 -6.01 0.56 -6.13
C ASN A 15 -7.50 0.73 -6.51
N ALA A 16 -8.36 -0.10 -5.95
CA ALA A 16 -9.81 0.04 -6.01
C ALA A 16 -10.42 -0.43 -4.69
N ALA A 17 -11.53 0.18 -4.29
CA ALA A 17 -12.29 -0.21 -3.10
C ALA A 17 -13.79 -0.19 -3.40
N ALA A 18 -14.57 -0.95 -2.62
CA ALA A 18 -16.03 -0.90 -2.68
C ALA A 18 -16.57 0.49 -2.30
N SER A 19 -15.89 1.20 -1.39
CA SER A 19 -16.22 2.57 -1.02
C SER A 19 -15.61 3.56 -2.00
N ALA A 20 -16.45 4.40 -2.61
CA ALA A 20 -16.02 5.51 -3.45
C ALA A 20 -15.30 6.63 -2.67
N SER A 21 -15.35 6.62 -1.34
CA SER A 21 -14.61 7.57 -0.49
C SER A 21 -13.17 7.14 -0.20
N ALA A 22 -12.79 5.90 -0.52
CA ALA A 22 -11.43 5.43 -0.36
C ALA A 22 -10.48 6.25 -1.24
N ARG A 23 -9.39 6.77 -0.65
CA ARG A 23 -8.43 7.63 -1.33
C ARG A 23 -7.03 7.50 -0.73
N GLY A 24 -6.04 8.02 -1.43
CA GLY A 24 -4.68 8.12 -0.95
C GLY A 24 -3.73 7.13 -1.63
N VAL A 25 -2.50 7.16 -1.18
CA VAL A 25 -1.39 6.36 -1.71
C VAL A 25 -0.86 5.43 -0.63
N GLU A 26 -0.49 4.22 -1.02
CA GLU A 26 0.17 3.27 -0.13
C GLU A 26 1.30 2.57 -0.87
N THR A 27 2.30 2.11 -0.15
CA THR A 27 3.40 1.36 -0.72
C THR A 27 3.54 0.02 0.00
N LEU A 28 3.63 -1.03 -0.77
CA LEU A 28 3.64 -2.41 -0.29
C LEU A 28 5.03 -2.99 -0.46
N ILE A 29 5.50 -3.71 0.55
CA ILE A 29 6.73 -4.48 0.53
C ILE A 29 6.45 -5.94 0.82
N MET A 30 7.40 -6.82 0.49
CA MET A 30 7.28 -8.24 0.75
C MET A 30 7.17 -8.51 2.26
N GLY A 31 6.19 -9.29 2.65
CA GLY A 31 5.99 -9.75 4.01
C GLY A 31 4.59 -10.26 4.26
N GLU A 32 4.38 -10.85 5.43
CA GLU A 32 3.06 -11.10 5.97
C GLU A 32 2.77 -10.05 7.05
N SER A 33 1.65 -9.39 6.95
CA SER A 33 1.06 -8.62 8.04
C SER A 33 -0.13 -9.40 8.59
N PRO A 34 -0.38 -9.41 9.90
CA PRO A 34 -1.67 -9.85 10.41
C PRO A 34 -2.75 -9.07 9.67
N LEU A 35 -3.78 -9.77 9.18
CA LEU A 35 -4.94 -9.13 8.56
C LEU A 35 -5.48 -8.09 9.54
N GLU A 36 -5.31 -6.84 9.19
CA GLU A 36 -5.65 -5.72 10.04
C GLU A 36 -7.13 -5.76 10.44
N LYS A 37 -7.41 -5.26 11.62
CA LYS A 37 -8.70 -5.35 12.31
C LYS A 37 -9.83 -4.59 11.61
N ASN A 38 -9.51 -3.75 10.65
CA ASN A 38 -10.42 -2.83 9.99
C ASN A 38 -10.98 -3.44 8.70
N ALA A 39 -12.30 -3.36 8.54
CA ALA A 39 -13.03 -3.97 7.42
C ALA A 39 -12.59 -3.43 6.04
N ASN A 40 -12.16 -2.16 5.96
CA ASN A 40 -11.71 -1.54 4.72
C ASN A 40 -10.35 -2.10 4.28
N GLU A 41 -9.43 -2.32 5.20
CA GLU A 41 -8.11 -2.90 4.88
C GLU A 41 -8.23 -4.37 4.48
N ARG A 42 -9.13 -5.11 5.13
CA ARG A 42 -9.48 -6.47 4.69
C ARG A 42 -10.06 -6.48 3.28
N ALA A 43 -10.93 -5.54 2.95
CA ALA A 43 -11.50 -5.45 1.60
C ALA A 43 -10.42 -5.14 0.55
N LEU A 44 -9.48 -4.25 0.85
CA LEU A 44 -8.34 -3.95 -0.04
C LEU A 44 -7.41 -5.16 -0.21
N TYR A 45 -7.14 -5.88 0.87
CA TYR A 45 -6.39 -7.13 0.82
C TYR A 45 -7.06 -8.16 -0.10
N TYR A 46 -8.38 -8.32 0.01
CA TYR A 46 -9.13 -9.27 -0.83
C TYR A 46 -9.28 -8.81 -2.28
N ASN A 47 -9.30 -7.52 -2.56
CA ASN A 47 -9.34 -7.02 -3.93
C ASN A 47 -8.04 -7.33 -4.72
N ASN A 48 -6.93 -7.47 -4.02
CA ASN A 48 -5.63 -7.80 -4.62
C ASN A 48 -5.30 -9.30 -4.56
N GLN A 49 -6.28 -10.18 -4.33
CA GLN A 49 -6.06 -11.63 -4.16
C GLN A 49 -5.34 -12.29 -5.33
N GLU A 50 -5.59 -11.85 -6.56
CA GLU A 50 -4.93 -12.41 -7.74
C GLU A 50 -3.41 -12.19 -7.73
N GLU A 51 -2.96 -11.17 -7.04
CA GLU A 51 -1.54 -10.81 -6.89
C GLU A 51 -0.89 -11.45 -5.65
N LEU A 52 -1.68 -12.03 -4.75
CA LEU A 52 -1.17 -12.68 -3.55
C LEU A 52 -0.67 -14.10 -3.83
N LEU A 53 0.32 -14.52 -3.05
CA LEU A 53 0.74 -15.91 -3.02
C LEU A 53 -0.35 -16.79 -2.43
N ASP A 54 -0.55 -17.97 -3.01
CA ASP A 54 -1.48 -18.95 -2.45
C ASP A 54 -0.87 -19.61 -1.19
N MET A 55 -1.44 -19.26 -0.05
CA MET A 55 -1.05 -19.75 1.27
C MET A 55 -2.04 -20.78 1.83
N SER A 56 -2.98 -21.28 1.02
CA SER A 56 -4.05 -22.21 1.44
C SER A 56 -3.52 -23.58 1.81
N ASN A 57 -2.45 -24.04 1.18
CA ASN A 57 -1.80 -25.30 1.50
C ASN A 57 -0.70 -25.10 2.53
N GLU A 58 -0.82 -25.71 3.71
CA GLU A 58 0.08 -25.50 4.85
C GLU A 58 1.55 -25.85 4.55
N LYS A 59 1.82 -26.93 3.80
CA LYS A 59 3.19 -27.30 3.42
C LYS A 59 3.81 -26.29 2.45
N THR A 60 3.04 -25.84 1.47
CA THR A 60 3.46 -24.81 0.53
C THR A 60 3.65 -23.49 1.25
N ALA A 61 2.72 -23.12 2.14
CA ALA A 61 2.81 -21.91 2.95
C ALA A 61 4.07 -21.88 3.82
N ALA A 62 4.47 -22.99 4.42
CA ALA A 62 5.70 -23.05 5.22
C ALA A 62 6.95 -22.77 4.37
N ILE A 63 7.02 -23.31 3.16
CA ILE A 63 8.14 -23.08 2.23
C ILE A 63 8.14 -21.60 1.77
N VAL A 64 6.97 -21.08 1.42
CA VAL A 64 6.81 -19.68 1.00
C VAL A 64 7.21 -18.72 2.12
N ARG A 65 6.80 -18.97 3.37
CA ARG A 65 7.20 -18.16 4.53
C ARG A 65 8.71 -18.17 4.76
N ALA A 66 9.34 -19.33 4.66
CA ALA A 66 10.80 -19.42 4.79
C ALA A 66 11.52 -18.59 3.71
N TYR A 67 11.01 -18.59 2.49
CA TYR A 67 11.58 -17.80 1.41
C TYR A 67 11.30 -16.30 1.61
N ILE A 68 10.09 -15.91 2.03
CA ILE A 68 9.77 -14.52 2.40
C ILE A 68 10.71 -14.00 3.48
N GLN A 69 10.97 -14.79 4.52
CA GLN A 69 11.92 -14.42 5.57
C GLN A 69 13.33 -14.22 5.03
N ASN A 70 13.77 -15.06 4.09
CA ASN A 70 15.07 -14.89 3.43
C ASN A 70 15.11 -13.60 2.60
N LEU A 71 14.07 -13.28 1.82
CA LEU A 71 13.97 -12.02 1.08
C LEU A 71 13.97 -10.81 2.00
N GLN A 72 13.25 -10.89 3.13
CA GLN A 72 13.22 -9.82 4.14
C GLN A 72 14.60 -9.63 4.79
N PHE A 73 15.29 -10.70 5.08
CA PHE A 73 16.65 -10.64 5.63
C PHE A 73 17.64 -10.02 4.63
N THR A 74 17.52 -10.38 3.36
CA THR A 74 18.48 -9.94 2.33
C THR A 74 18.20 -8.53 1.83
N TYR A 75 16.90 -8.18 1.60
CA TYR A 75 16.50 -6.96 0.90
C TYR A 75 15.55 -6.07 1.71
N GLY A 76 15.13 -6.51 2.91
CA GLY A 76 14.06 -5.89 3.66
C GLY A 76 14.36 -4.43 4.02
N GLU A 77 15.55 -4.13 4.51
CA GLU A 77 15.97 -2.78 4.85
C GLU A 77 15.91 -1.83 3.64
N TYR A 78 16.42 -2.28 2.51
CA TYR A 78 16.43 -1.49 1.28
C TYR A 78 15.02 -1.30 0.69
N SER A 79 14.18 -2.34 0.74
CA SER A 79 12.79 -2.25 0.31
C SER A 79 11.99 -1.31 1.21
N GLU A 80 12.16 -1.40 2.52
CA GLU A 80 11.54 -0.52 3.50
C GLU A 80 11.96 0.94 3.30
N ALA A 81 13.26 1.20 3.15
CA ALA A 81 13.78 2.54 2.88
C ALA A 81 13.18 3.14 1.61
N MET A 82 13.13 2.37 0.51
CA MET A 82 12.52 2.84 -0.74
C MET A 82 11.03 3.13 -0.56
N ALA A 83 10.28 2.25 0.12
CA ALA A 83 8.85 2.43 0.35
C ALA A 83 8.56 3.71 1.17
N ARG A 84 9.34 3.96 2.22
CA ARG A 84 9.24 5.17 3.05
C ARG A 84 9.55 6.43 2.25
N LEU A 85 10.58 6.41 1.42
CA LEU A 85 10.93 7.54 0.56
C LEU A 85 9.83 7.83 -0.46
N VAL A 86 9.22 6.81 -1.05
CA VAL A 86 8.07 6.99 -1.96
C VAL A 86 6.90 7.65 -1.23
N GLN A 87 6.51 7.14 -0.05
CA GLN A 87 5.43 7.73 0.74
C GLN A 87 5.74 9.17 1.14
N LYS A 88 6.97 9.47 1.59
CA LYS A 88 7.43 10.83 1.91
C LYS A 88 7.22 11.79 0.74
N HIS A 89 7.61 11.41 -0.47
CA HIS A 89 7.48 12.28 -1.64
C HIS A 89 6.03 12.40 -2.13
N TYR A 90 5.21 11.37 -1.98
CA TYR A 90 3.78 11.49 -2.24
C TYR A 90 3.10 12.46 -1.26
N VAL A 91 3.38 12.34 0.04
CA VAL A 91 2.84 13.27 1.06
C VAL A 91 3.29 14.70 0.77
N LYS A 92 4.56 14.91 0.43
CA LYS A 92 5.10 16.22 0.04
C LYS A 92 4.39 16.80 -1.18
N SER A 93 3.87 15.96 -2.08
CA SER A 93 3.06 16.38 -3.23
C SER A 93 1.58 16.60 -2.91
N GLY A 94 1.17 16.49 -1.64
CA GLY A 94 -0.20 16.71 -1.17
C GLY A 94 -1.10 15.47 -1.25
N ARG A 95 -0.54 14.26 -1.44
CA ARG A 95 -1.34 13.04 -1.46
C ARG A 95 -1.65 12.55 -0.03
N HIS A 96 -2.84 12.00 0.15
CA HIS A 96 -3.23 11.38 1.42
C HIS A 96 -2.40 10.12 1.68
N ASN A 97 -1.79 10.05 2.87
CA ASN A 97 -0.88 8.97 3.26
C ASN A 97 -1.65 7.79 3.84
N ARG A 98 -1.44 6.60 3.28
CA ARG A 98 -1.95 5.33 3.81
C ARG A 98 -0.82 4.43 4.34
N GLY A 99 0.41 4.93 4.31
CA GLY A 99 1.59 4.28 4.88
C GLY A 99 2.22 3.19 4.02
N VAL A 100 3.18 2.52 4.65
CA VAL A 100 3.85 1.34 4.12
C VAL A 100 3.21 0.10 4.72
N LYS A 101 2.92 -0.91 3.89
CA LYS A 101 2.27 -2.16 4.31
C LYS A 101 3.07 -3.36 3.86
N ARG A 102 2.81 -4.51 4.47
CA ARG A 102 3.45 -5.79 4.12
C ARG A 102 2.39 -6.74 3.57
N GLN A 103 2.68 -7.30 2.38
CA GLN A 103 1.81 -8.32 1.77
C GLN A 103 2.66 -9.36 1.01
N PRO A 104 2.23 -10.63 0.96
CA PRO A 104 2.92 -11.70 0.24
C PRO A 104 2.59 -11.64 -1.26
N LEU A 105 3.09 -10.62 -1.95
CA LEU A 105 2.80 -10.35 -3.37
C LEU A 105 3.66 -11.18 -4.31
N LYS A 106 3.03 -11.84 -5.27
CA LYS A 106 3.71 -12.67 -6.29
C LYS A 106 4.80 -11.91 -7.04
N VAL A 107 4.52 -10.66 -7.41
CA VAL A 107 5.44 -9.83 -8.18
C VAL A 107 6.70 -9.49 -7.40
N LEU A 108 6.62 -9.31 -6.09
CA LEU A 108 7.76 -9.06 -5.22
C LEU A 108 8.49 -10.37 -4.83
N TYR A 109 7.72 -11.46 -4.63
CA TYR A 109 8.28 -12.78 -4.35
C TYR A 109 9.22 -13.28 -5.45
N ALA A 110 8.91 -12.97 -6.70
CA ALA A 110 9.66 -13.40 -7.87
C ALA A 110 10.87 -12.51 -8.19
N THR A 111 11.16 -11.48 -7.40
CA THR A 111 12.29 -10.56 -7.64
C THR A 111 13.49 -10.88 -6.74
N ASP A 112 14.68 -10.80 -7.31
CA ASP A 112 15.96 -11.10 -6.65
C ASP A 112 16.74 -9.79 -6.41
N MET A 113 16.02 -8.80 -5.90
CA MET A 113 16.49 -7.45 -5.59
C MET A 113 15.52 -6.74 -4.64
N PRO A 114 15.90 -5.62 -4.00
CA PRO A 114 14.97 -4.76 -3.29
C PRO A 114 13.77 -4.40 -4.17
N GLY A 115 12.54 -4.53 -3.63
CA GLY A 115 11.34 -4.34 -4.43
C GLY A 115 10.18 -3.74 -3.64
N ILE A 116 9.42 -2.90 -4.31
CA ILE A 116 8.19 -2.30 -3.80
C ILE A 116 7.07 -2.39 -4.84
N LEU A 117 5.81 -2.41 -4.36
CA LEU A 117 4.63 -2.11 -5.16
C LEU A 117 3.99 -0.85 -4.59
N THR A 118 3.79 0.18 -5.42
CA THR A 118 3.16 1.42 -4.99
C THR A 118 1.81 1.61 -5.64
N GLU A 119 0.80 1.85 -4.80
CA GLU A 119 -0.57 2.20 -5.19
C GLU A 119 -0.68 3.72 -5.26
N ILE A 120 -0.80 4.26 -6.48
CA ILE A 120 -0.77 5.70 -6.73
C ILE A 120 -2.11 6.41 -6.51
N GLY A 121 -3.15 5.67 -6.14
CA GLY A 121 -4.49 6.17 -5.85
C GLY A 121 -5.58 5.14 -6.11
N PHE A 122 -6.83 5.53 -5.96
CA PHE A 122 -8.01 4.66 -6.07
C PHE A 122 -8.81 4.97 -7.33
N LEU A 123 -8.97 3.99 -8.22
CA LEU A 123 -9.81 4.09 -9.42
C LEU A 123 -11.31 4.25 -9.07
N SER A 124 -11.72 3.71 -7.92
CA SER A 124 -13.11 3.83 -7.41
C SER A 124 -13.48 5.22 -6.91
N ASN A 125 -12.49 6.10 -6.68
CA ASN A 125 -12.70 7.48 -6.25
C ASN A 125 -12.60 8.42 -7.46
N SER A 126 -13.67 9.16 -7.75
CA SER A 126 -13.76 10.01 -8.95
C SER A 126 -12.73 11.15 -8.99
N GLU A 127 -12.38 11.73 -7.83
CA GLU A 127 -11.39 12.80 -7.75
C GLU A 127 -9.98 12.26 -7.99
N GLU A 128 -9.65 11.11 -7.39
CA GLU A 128 -8.36 10.46 -7.62
C GLU A 128 -8.23 9.93 -9.05
N TYR A 129 -9.30 9.35 -9.59
CA TYR A 129 -9.33 8.94 -11.00
C TYR A 129 -9.06 10.13 -11.93
N ALA A 130 -9.76 11.25 -11.73
CA ALA A 130 -9.52 12.46 -12.51
C ALA A 130 -8.10 13.00 -12.37
N TYR A 131 -7.55 12.98 -11.15
CA TYR A 131 -6.18 13.39 -10.88
C TYR A 131 -5.16 12.48 -11.61
N MET A 132 -5.27 11.16 -11.44
CA MET A 132 -4.36 10.19 -12.07
C MET A 132 -4.45 10.21 -13.60
N ASN A 133 -5.62 10.57 -14.16
CA ASN A 133 -5.84 10.67 -15.60
C ASN A 133 -5.45 12.03 -16.18
N SER A 134 -5.06 12.99 -15.36
CA SER A 134 -4.61 14.31 -15.83
C SER A 134 -3.11 14.35 -16.08
N ALA A 135 -2.69 15.11 -17.09
CA ALA A 135 -1.26 15.34 -17.38
C ALA A 135 -0.51 15.93 -16.18
N LYS A 136 -1.17 16.80 -15.39
CA LYS A 136 -0.61 17.38 -14.17
C LYS A 136 -0.40 16.33 -13.10
N GLY A 137 -1.41 15.48 -12.84
CA GLY A 137 -1.33 14.42 -11.84
C GLY A 137 -0.25 13.39 -12.18
N GLN A 138 -0.21 12.95 -13.44
CA GLN A 138 0.82 12.03 -13.92
C GLN A 138 2.24 12.60 -13.76
N ALA A 139 2.43 13.88 -14.11
CA ALA A 139 3.72 14.54 -13.93
C ALA A 139 4.13 14.67 -12.45
N GLN A 140 3.16 14.92 -11.54
CA GLN A 140 3.43 15.01 -10.11
C GLN A 140 3.77 13.64 -9.51
N ILE A 141 3.06 12.58 -9.89
CA ILE A 141 3.34 11.20 -9.48
C ILE A 141 4.73 10.79 -9.96
N ALA A 142 5.03 10.99 -11.23
CA ALA A 142 6.33 10.66 -11.81
C ALA A 142 7.48 11.42 -11.14
N ARG A 143 7.29 12.70 -10.80
CA ARG A 143 8.27 13.50 -10.07
C ARG A 143 8.51 12.97 -8.67
N ALA A 144 7.43 12.64 -7.93
CA ALA A 144 7.55 12.08 -6.59
C ALA A 144 8.34 10.76 -6.60
N LEU A 145 8.06 9.86 -7.53
CA LEU A 145 8.81 8.62 -7.70
C LEU A 145 10.29 8.89 -8.08
N CYS A 146 10.53 9.80 -9.01
CA CYS A 146 11.89 10.15 -9.43
C CYS A 146 12.72 10.73 -8.27
N ASP A 147 12.12 11.61 -7.46
CA ASP A 147 12.80 12.19 -6.30
C ASP A 147 13.02 11.16 -5.19
N ALA A 148 12.08 10.22 -4.99
CA ALA A 148 12.25 9.09 -4.09
C ALA A 148 13.42 8.18 -4.52
N VAL A 149 13.56 7.89 -5.82
CA VAL A 149 14.69 7.10 -6.35
C VAL A 149 16.02 7.82 -6.12
N LYS A 150 16.09 9.15 -6.30
CA LYS A 150 17.31 9.92 -6.01
C LYS A 150 17.71 9.84 -4.54
N ASP A 151 16.74 10.01 -3.64
CA ASP A 151 16.97 9.89 -2.21
C ASP A 151 17.38 8.46 -1.83
N TYR A 152 16.79 7.45 -2.46
CA TYR A 152 17.17 6.05 -2.27
C TYR A 152 18.61 5.76 -2.72
N VAL A 153 19.05 6.30 -3.85
CA VAL A 153 20.45 6.18 -4.27
C VAL A 153 21.40 6.83 -3.25
N ALA A 154 21.00 7.98 -2.67
CA ALA A 154 21.78 8.62 -1.60
C ALA A 154 21.80 7.76 -0.32
N PHE A 155 20.68 7.12 0.04
CA PHE A 155 20.60 6.17 1.16
C PHE A 155 21.53 4.98 0.94
N VAL A 156 21.46 4.30 -0.21
CA VAL A 156 22.33 3.15 -0.54
C VAL A 156 23.81 3.51 -0.49
N ARG A 157 24.15 4.76 -0.80
CA ARG A 157 25.54 5.28 -0.73
C ARG A 157 25.94 5.75 0.67
N GLY A 158 25.07 5.61 1.67
CA GLY A 158 25.32 6.07 3.04
C GLY A 158 25.31 7.59 3.21
N ALA A 159 24.80 8.34 2.23
CA ALA A 159 24.71 9.80 2.26
C ALA A 159 23.37 10.33 2.81
N LEU A 160 22.37 9.46 3.02
CA LEU A 160 21.06 9.78 3.56
C LEU A 160 20.66 8.71 4.58
N LEU A 161 20.10 9.15 5.72
CA LEU A 161 19.38 8.27 6.64
C LEU A 161 17.88 8.40 6.38
N VAL A 162 17.16 7.29 6.45
CA VAL A 162 15.69 7.25 6.32
C VAL A 162 15.12 7.14 7.72
N ASP A 163 14.45 8.20 8.17
CA ASP A 163 13.89 8.32 9.51
C ASP A 163 12.63 7.46 9.66
N ASP A 164 12.54 6.70 10.75
CA ASP A 164 11.46 5.75 10.99
C ASP A 164 10.15 6.41 11.43
N ASP A 165 10.21 7.58 12.10
CA ASP A 165 9.09 8.08 12.88
C ASP A 165 8.10 8.98 12.13
N ALA A 166 8.51 9.65 11.06
CA ALA A 166 7.72 10.71 10.44
C ALA A 166 6.53 10.25 9.57
N ILE A 167 6.44 8.96 9.22
CA ILE A 167 5.46 8.44 8.24
C ILE A 167 4.27 7.75 8.91
N TYR A 168 4.42 7.27 10.14
CA TYR A 168 3.36 6.52 10.85
C TYR A 168 2.36 7.40 11.60
N GLU A 169 2.76 8.61 12.05
CA GLU A 169 1.88 9.48 12.86
C GLU A 169 0.63 10.00 12.15
N GLN A 170 0.58 10.01 10.81
CA GLN A 170 -0.59 10.50 10.06
C GLN A 170 -1.58 9.41 9.64
N ALA A 171 -1.22 8.14 9.69
CA ALA A 171 -2.10 7.06 9.24
C ALA A 171 -3.25 6.76 10.23
N ASP A 172 -3.06 7.07 11.52
CA ASP A 172 -4.04 6.77 12.57
C ASP A 172 -5.08 7.87 12.83
N ALA A 173 -4.88 9.08 12.31
CA ALA A 173 -5.74 10.23 12.61
C ALA A 173 -7.07 10.27 11.83
N ASP A 174 -7.20 9.54 10.73
CA ASP A 174 -8.36 9.61 9.81
C ASP A 174 -9.33 8.40 9.90
N VAL A 175 -9.20 7.53 10.91
CA VAL A 175 -10.13 6.43 11.17
C VAL A 175 -11.23 6.88 12.14
N ALA A 176 -11.90 7.99 11.86
CA ALA A 176 -13.18 8.32 12.51
C ALA A 176 -14.25 7.41 11.89
N GLU A 177 -14.83 6.54 12.70
CA GLU A 177 -15.98 5.72 12.32
C GLU A 177 -17.12 6.62 11.80
N PRO A 178 -17.80 6.24 10.68
CA PRO A 178 -19.04 6.90 10.34
C PRO A 178 -20.06 6.62 11.46
N ALA A 179 -20.62 7.69 12.04
CA ALA A 179 -21.65 7.63 13.05
C ALA A 179 -22.76 6.64 12.64
N SER A 180 -23.05 5.68 13.49
CA SER A 180 -24.12 4.72 13.31
C SER A 180 -25.43 5.48 13.13
N ALA A 181 -26.04 5.36 11.96
CA ALA A 181 -27.42 5.81 11.74
C ALA A 181 -28.32 4.94 12.62
N ALA A 182 -28.77 5.50 13.74
CA ALA A 182 -29.78 4.90 14.59
C ALA A 182 -31.08 4.77 13.77
N ALA A 183 -31.42 3.54 13.40
CA ALA A 183 -32.73 3.22 12.88
C ALA A 183 -33.75 3.42 13.99
N SER A 184 -34.55 4.47 13.89
CA SER A 184 -35.74 4.66 14.70
C SER A 184 -36.85 3.77 14.17
N ASP A 185 -36.98 2.60 14.76
CA ASP A 185 -38.14 1.71 14.56
C ASP A 185 -39.34 2.27 15.37
N LYS A 186 -40.22 2.99 14.70
CA LYS A 186 -41.52 3.34 15.25
C LYS A 186 -42.51 2.26 14.87
N ALA A 187 -42.72 1.31 15.77
CA ALA A 187 -43.82 0.39 15.72
C ALA A 187 -45.15 1.17 15.84
N ASP A 188 -45.90 1.24 14.78
CA ASP A 188 -47.30 1.66 14.74
C ASP A 188 -48.18 0.51 15.28
N LYS A 189 -48.74 0.73 16.47
CA LYS A 189 -49.78 -0.15 17.01
C LYS A 189 -51.14 0.40 16.58
N GLY A 190 -51.63 -0.08 15.46
CA GLY A 190 -53.01 0.09 15.08
C GLY A 190 -53.96 -0.57 16.09
N LYS A 191 -54.84 0.15 16.72
CA LYS A 191 -56.00 -0.33 17.47
C LYS A 191 -57.10 -0.68 16.47
N ILE A 192 -57.56 -1.88 16.57
CA ILE A 192 -58.88 -2.29 16.02
C ILE A 192 -59.88 -2.19 17.15
N GLY A 193 -60.88 -1.38 16.95
CA GLY A 193 -62.12 -1.36 17.68
C GLY A 193 -63.28 -1.79 16.73
#